data_cfa4faa1828f84b1196495a9a15cc2a7
#
_entry.id   cfa4faa1828f84b1196495a9a15cc2a7
#
_cell.length_a   1.000
_cell.length_b   1.000
_cell.length_c   1.000
_cell.angle_alpha   90.00
_cell.angle_beta   90.00
_cell.angle_gamma   90.00
#
_symmetry.space_group_name_H-M   'P 1'
#
loop_
_entity.id
_entity.type
_entity.pdbx_description
1 polymer ?
#
loop_
_entity_poly.entity_id
_entity_poly.type
_entity_poly.pdbx_seq_one_letter_code
_entity_poly.pdbx_strand_id
1 'polypeptide(L)'
;MFLDCAAGIAVNATGHSHPDVVRAITDQAQRFLHMSGTDFYYEPQVRLAEEIADIAPFDEPARSFFGNSGAEAIEASIKLARYATGRQHLIAFLGGFHGR
;
A
#
# COMPACT_ATOMS: atom_id res chain seq x y z
N MET A 1 3.09 -5.46 30.60
CA MET A 1 3.63 -4.73 29.43
C MET A 1 4.50 -5.70 28.65
N PHE A 2 4.29 -5.82 27.33
CA PHE A 2 5.09 -6.70 26.47
C PHE A 2 5.96 -5.84 25.54
N LEU A 3 7.14 -6.32 25.23
CA LEU A 3 7.98 -5.75 24.17
C LEU A 3 7.61 -6.42 22.85
N ASP A 4 7.11 -5.64 21.90
CA ASP A 4 6.72 -6.15 20.58
C ASP A 4 7.92 -6.09 19.62
N CYS A 5 8.63 -7.20 19.51
CA CYS A 5 9.74 -7.34 18.55
C CYS A 5 9.26 -7.70 17.13
N ALA A 6 7.96 -7.95 16.95
CA ALA A 6 7.37 -8.32 15.67
C ALA A 6 6.73 -7.12 14.94
N ALA A 7 6.72 -5.94 15.57
CA ALA A 7 6.11 -4.71 15.02
C ALA A 7 4.67 -4.90 14.51
N GLY A 8 3.84 -5.66 15.25
CA GLY A 8 2.47 -5.97 14.84
C GLY A 8 2.39 -6.76 13.53
N ILE A 9 3.28 -7.73 13.35
CA ILE A 9 3.50 -8.48 12.11
C ILE A 9 3.99 -7.55 11.00
N ALA A 10 5.13 -6.88 11.28
CA ALA A 10 5.88 -6.00 10.38
C ALA A 10 5.08 -4.79 9.82
N VAL A 11 4.11 -4.29 10.56
CA VAL A 11 3.29 -3.13 10.15
C VAL A 11 3.74 -1.84 10.81
N ASN A 12 4.05 -1.88 12.11
CA ASN A 12 4.35 -0.69 12.91
C ASN A 12 5.83 -0.28 12.81
N ALA A 13 6.28 0.11 11.62
CA ALA A 13 7.68 0.48 11.38
C ALA A 13 8.16 1.66 12.25
N THR A 14 7.27 2.57 12.63
CA THR A 14 7.56 3.72 13.50
C THR A 14 7.36 3.44 14.99
N GLY A 15 6.92 2.24 15.34
CA GLY A 15 6.49 1.86 16.70
C GLY A 15 5.00 2.09 16.93
N HIS A 16 4.48 1.51 18.02
CA HIS A 16 3.08 1.65 18.41
C HIS A 16 2.77 3.10 18.81
N SER A 17 1.68 3.64 18.28
CA SER A 17 1.16 4.96 18.63
C SER A 17 2.19 6.10 18.46
N HIS A 18 2.99 6.06 17.41
CA HIS A 18 3.92 7.16 17.14
C HIS A 18 3.15 8.49 17.06
N PRO A 19 3.57 9.53 17.81
CA PRO A 19 2.78 10.75 17.97
C PRO A 19 2.46 11.46 16.66
N ASP A 20 3.39 11.48 15.71
CA ASP A 20 3.14 12.13 14.42
C ASP A 20 2.14 11.35 13.56
N VAL A 21 2.17 10.02 13.62
CA VAL A 21 1.18 9.16 12.92
C VAL A 21 -0.20 9.35 13.53
N VAL A 22 -0.29 9.33 14.86
CA VAL A 22 -1.57 9.57 15.58
C VAL A 22 -2.13 10.95 15.24
N ARG A 23 -1.29 11.99 15.23
CA ARG A 23 -1.70 13.34 14.86
C ARG A 23 -2.23 13.39 13.43
N ALA A 24 -1.50 12.84 12.45
CA ALA A 24 -1.91 12.82 11.06
C ALA A 24 -3.26 12.12 10.84
N ILE A 25 -3.49 10.99 11.53
CA ILE A 25 -4.76 10.27 11.48
C ILE A 25 -5.89 11.12 12.08
N THR A 26 -5.65 11.73 13.25
CA THR A 26 -6.65 12.55 13.94
C THR A 26 -7.03 13.78 13.12
N ASP A 27 -6.05 14.48 12.57
CA ASP A 27 -6.26 15.67 11.74
C ASP A 27 -7.05 15.32 10.48
N GLN A 28 -6.72 14.21 9.82
CA GLN A 28 -7.47 13.76 8.65
C GLN A 28 -8.88 13.30 9.00
N ALA A 29 -9.07 12.58 10.11
CA ALA A 29 -10.38 12.12 10.55
C ALA A 29 -11.34 13.28 10.87
N GLN A 30 -10.82 14.42 11.33
CA GLN A 30 -11.61 15.64 11.56
C GLN A 30 -12.01 16.34 10.25
N ARG A 31 -11.29 16.11 9.16
CA ARG A 31 -11.62 16.66 7.84
C ARG A 31 -12.68 15.80 7.15
N PHE A 32 -12.35 14.56 6.86
CA PHE A 32 -13.26 13.53 6.33
C PHE A 32 -12.59 12.15 6.42
N LEU A 33 -13.43 11.12 6.54
CA LEU A 33 -12.97 9.72 6.70
C LEU A 33 -12.83 8.99 5.37
N HIS A 34 -13.71 9.25 4.42
CA HIS A 34 -13.72 8.54 3.15
C HIS A 34 -14.26 9.41 2.01
N MET A 35 -13.65 9.23 0.86
CA MET A 35 -14.13 9.73 -0.43
C MET A 35 -13.80 8.70 -1.50
N SER A 36 -14.69 8.51 -2.49
CA SER A 36 -14.41 7.67 -3.65
C SER A 36 -13.28 8.28 -4.49
N GLY A 37 -12.12 7.64 -4.49
CA GLY A 37 -10.96 8.08 -5.28
C GLY A 37 -11.14 7.93 -6.80
N THR A 38 -12.22 7.25 -7.25
CA THR A 38 -12.58 7.18 -8.67
C THR A 38 -13.34 8.40 -9.15
N ASP A 39 -14.03 9.10 -8.23
CA ASP A 39 -14.88 10.24 -8.56
C ASP A 39 -14.22 11.57 -8.21
N PHE A 40 -13.38 11.58 -7.18
CA PHE A 40 -12.74 12.80 -6.69
C PHE A 40 -11.28 12.55 -6.31
N TYR A 41 -10.44 13.55 -6.53
CA TYR A 41 -9.10 13.58 -5.98
C TYR A 41 -9.14 14.05 -4.54
N TYR A 42 -8.30 13.46 -3.68
CA TYR A 42 -8.06 13.98 -2.34
C TYR A 42 -6.59 13.90 -1.95
N GLU A 43 -6.17 14.90 -1.23
CA GLU A 43 -4.75 15.20 -0.97
C GLU A 43 -3.94 14.02 -0.42
N PRO A 44 -4.38 13.26 0.61
CA PRO A 44 -3.56 12.17 1.15
C PRO A 44 -3.23 11.07 0.13
N GLN A 45 -4.18 10.72 -0.74
CA GLN A 45 -3.95 9.71 -1.76
C GLN A 45 -3.00 10.20 -2.86
N VAL A 46 -3.18 11.44 -3.30
CA VAL A 46 -2.33 12.05 -4.33
C VAL A 46 -0.90 12.17 -3.82
N ARG A 47 -0.70 12.73 -2.62
CA ARG A 47 0.63 12.85 -2.02
C ARG A 47 1.32 11.51 -1.82
N LEU A 48 0.60 10.50 -1.35
CA LEU A 48 1.17 9.16 -1.20
C LEU A 48 1.58 8.57 -2.55
N ALA A 49 0.81 8.79 -3.61
CA ALA A 49 1.16 8.34 -4.96
C ALA A 49 2.43 9.03 -5.47
N GLU A 50 2.58 10.34 -5.23
CA GLU A 50 3.78 11.11 -5.56
C GLU A 50 5.01 10.61 -4.81
N GLU A 51 4.94 10.46 -3.49
CA GLU A 51 6.03 9.97 -2.66
C GLU A 51 6.48 8.54 -3.07
N ILE A 52 5.53 7.66 -3.38
CA ILE A 52 5.85 6.30 -3.85
C ILE A 52 6.50 6.36 -5.24
N ALA A 53 6.04 7.23 -6.13
CA ALA A 53 6.62 7.38 -7.46
C ALA A 53 8.06 7.89 -7.39
N ASP A 54 8.36 8.83 -6.49
CA ASP A 54 9.69 9.41 -6.31
C ASP A 54 10.72 8.40 -5.78
N ILE A 55 10.29 7.45 -4.94
CA ILE A 55 11.19 6.40 -4.41
C ILE A 55 11.17 5.11 -5.23
N ALA A 56 10.33 5.02 -6.27
CA ALA A 56 10.25 3.82 -7.10
C ALA A 56 11.57 3.61 -7.87
N PRO A 57 12.07 2.36 -7.93
CA PRO A 57 13.36 2.05 -8.57
C PRO A 57 13.23 1.93 -10.10
N PHE A 58 12.53 2.86 -10.74
CA PHE A 58 12.29 2.89 -12.18
C PHE A 58 12.77 4.22 -12.75
N ASP A 59 13.31 4.18 -13.98
CA ASP A 59 13.70 5.37 -14.71
C ASP A 59 12.51 6.07 -15.39
N GLU A 60 11.43 5.31 -15.65
CA GLU A 60 10.19 5.83 -16.23
C GLU A 60 9.23 6.31 -15.15
N PRO A 61 8.28 7.22 -15.50
CA PRO A 61 7.27 7.67 -14.56
C PRO A 61 6.44 6.53 -13.97
N ALA A 62 6.54 6.33 -12.67
CA ALA A 62 5.78 5.32 -11.95
C ALA A 62 4.34 5.75 -11.68
N ARG A 63 3.45 4.78 -11.55
CA ARG A 63 2.05 4.99 -11.15
C ARG A 63 1.70 4.01 -10.03
N SER A 64 0.90 4.47 -9.09
CA SER A 64 0.44 3.67 -7.96
C SER A 64 -0.98 3.16 -8.17
N PHE A 65 -1.20 1.89 -7.83
CA PHE A 65 -2.52 1.30 -7.67
C PHE A 65 -2.69 0.94 -6.19
N PHE A 66 -3.66 1.54 -5.53
CA PHE A 66 -3.93 1.32 -4.11
C PHE A 66 -4.98 0.25 -3.91
N GLY A 67 -4.71 -0.70 -3.03
CA GLY A 67 -5.64 -1.71 -2.53
C GLY A 67 -5.75 -1.63 -1.01
N ASN A 68 -6.60 -2.47 -0.43
CA ASN A 68 -6.85 -2.49 1.01
C ASN A 68 -6.01 -3.55 1.74
N SER A 69 -5.34 -4.42 1.00
CA SER A 69 -4.55 -5.52 1.57
C SER A 69 -3.44 -5.98 0.64
N GLY A 70 -2.46 -6.70 1.19
CA GLY A 70 -1.43 -7.35 0.40
C GLY A 70 -1.98 -8.36 -0.61
N ALA A 71 -3.07 -9.06 -0.25
CA ALA A 71 -3.75 -9.99 -1.16
C ALA A 71 -4.30 -9.27 -2.40
N GLU A 72 -4.98 -8.13 -2.21
CA GLU A 72 -5.47 -7.30 -3.33
C GLU A 72 -4.33 -6.77 -4.19
N ALA A 73 -3.23 -6.33 -3.59
CA ALA A 73 -2.06 -5.86 -4.32
C ALA A 73 -1.43 -6.97 -5.17
N ILE A 74 -1.30 -8.18 -4.63
CA ILE A 74 -0.81 -9.35 -5.37
C ILE A 74 -1.77 -9.73 -6.51
N GLU A 75 -3.07 -9.79 -6.26
CA GLU A 75 -4.07 -10.05 -7.29
C GLU A 75 -4.04 -9.02 -8.42
N ALA A 76 -3.91 -7.74 -8.09
CA ALA A 76 -3.77 -6.67 -9.06
C ALA A 76 -2.47 -6.84 -9.89
N SER A 77 -1.35 -7.15 -9.25
CA SER A 77 -0.08 -7.36 -9.95
C SER A 77 -0.11 -8.58 -10.88
N ILE A 78 -0.75 -9.67 -10.48
CA ILE A 78 -0.96 -10.86 -11.31
C ILE A 78 -1.79 -10.50 -12.56
N LYS A 79 -2.89 -9.80 -12.37
CA LYS A 79 -3.76 -9.36 -13.46
C LYS A 79 -3.02 -8.44 -14.43
N LEU A 80 -2.30 -7.46 -13.88
CA LEU A 80 -1.50 -6.53 -14.68
C LEU A 80 -0.41 -7.25 -15.46
N ALA A 81 0.34 -8.14 -14.83
CA ALA A 81 1.40 -8.90 -15.48
C ALA A 81 0.87 -9.75 -16.64
N ARG A 82 -0.24 -10.46 -16.43
CA ARG A 82 -0.88 -11.24 -17.49
C ARG A 82 -1.39 -10.38 -18.63
N TYR A 83 -2.03 -9.27 -18.31
CA TYR A 83 -2.55 -8.33 -19.30
C TYR A 83 -1.41 -7.72 -20.15
N ALA A 84 -0.36 -7.23 -19.51
CA ALA A 84 0.73 -6.55 -20.18
C ALA A 84 1.62 -7.49 -21.03
N THR A 85 1.75 -8.75 -20.60
CA THR A 85 2.67 -9.70 -21.27
C THR A 85 1.97 -10.74 -22.15
N GLY A 86 0.67 -10.93 -22.01
CA GLY A 86 -0.09 -12.04 -22.63
C GLY A 86 0.24 -13.42 -22.04
N ARG A 87 1.15 -13.52 -21.06
CA ARG A 87 1.57 -14.78 -20.46
C ARG A 87 0.59 -15.23 -19.39
N GLN A 88 0.26 -16.52 -19.36
CA GLN A 88 -0.74 -17.05 -18.41
C GLN A 88 -0.13 -17.69 -17.15
N HIS A 89 1.06 -18.25 -17.27
CA HIS A 89 1.71 -18.99 -16.20
C HIS A 89 2.48 -18.07 -15.27
N LEU A 90 2.47 -18.43 -13.99
CA LEU A 90 3.20 -17.76 -12.91
C LEU A 90 4.08 -18.79 -12.20
N ILE A 91 5.20 -18.33 -11.69
CA ILE A 91 6.07 -19.12 -10.82
C ILE A 91 5.94 -18.58 -9.41
N ALA A 92 5.70 -19.46 -8.44
CA ALA A 92 5.63 -19.14 -7.02
C ALA A 92 6.51 -20.10 -6.21
N PHE A 93 6.96 -19.65 -5.04
CA PHE A 93 7.74 -20.50 -4.15
C PHE A 93 6.81 -21.32 -3.26
N LEU A 94 7.13 -22.62 -3.10
CA LEU A 94 6.43 -23.47 -2.13
C LEU A 94 6.60 -22.89 -0.71
N GLY A 95 5.49 -22.73 0.00
CA GLY A 95 5.48 -22.11 1.33
C GLY A 95 5.62 -20.58 1.32
N GLY A 96 5.70 -19.94 0.18
CA GLY A 96 5.67 -18.48 0.07
C GLY A 96 4.32 -17.90 0.53
N PHE A 97 4.36 -16.74 1.20
CA PHE A 97 3.15 -16.02 1.59
C PHE A 97 2.85 -14.92 0.56
N HIS A 98 1.69 -14.99 -0.06
CA HIS A 98 1.25 -14.06 -1.10
C HIS A 98 -0.05 -13.30 -0.71
N GLY A 99 -0.40 -13.31 0.56
CA GLY A 99 -1.65 -12.75 1.09
C GLY A 99 -2.71 -13.82 1.39
N ARG A 100 -3.79 -13.39 1.99
CA ARG A 100 -4.92 -14.25 2.35
C ARG A 100 -6.24 -13.49 2.38
#